data_2e0b79b51838bd5dde4475ee81400cc0
#
_entry.id   2e0b79b51838bd5dde4475ee81400cc0
#
_cell.length_a   1.000
_cell.length_b   1.000
_cell.length_c   1.000
_cell.angle_alpha   90.00
_cell.angle_beta   90.00
_cell.angle_gamma   90.00
#
_symmetry.space_group_name_H-M   'P 1'
#
loop_
_entity.id
_entity.type
_entity.pdbx_description
1 polymer ?
#
loop_
_entity_poly.entity_id
_entity_poly.type
_entity_poly.pdbx_seq_one_letter_code
_entity_poly.pdbx_strand_id
1 'polypeptide(L)'
;MDRIARPSVRVVLLDPADRVLLFRTWDPGDRGAGTWWITPGGGLDDGETREAAARRELAEETGITDAEFGPVIWTRHCWFTFDGRRYFADETYHLARTRTTRVDTSGFTEYERVCMGQHRWWTVEELRRTDETVFPEGLADLVAELLRDGPPARPRWLGESRSDR
;
A
#
# COMPACT_ATOMS: atom_id res chain seq x y z
N MET A 1 6.80 23.51 -11.86
CA MET A 1 7.19 22.84 -10.61
C MET A 1 7.68 21.43 -10.96
N ASP A 2 8.86 21.13 -10.54
CA ASP A 2 9.46 19.84 -10.81
C ASP A 2 8.76 18.72 -10.02
N ARG A 3 8.76 17.52 -10.59
CA ARG A 3 8.25 16.34 -9.90
C ARG A 3 9.30 15.76 -8.98
N ILE A 4 8.84 15.33 -7.82
CA ILE A 4 9.68 14.60 -6.88
C ILE A 4 9.61 13.12 -7.27
N ALA A 5 10.74 12.56 -7.72
CA ALA A 5 10.86 11.13 -7.97
C ALA A 5 10.95 10.40 -6.63
N ARG A 6 10.11 9.39 -6.44
CA ARG A 6 10.05 8.66 -5.18
C ARG A 6 9.90 7.17 -5.44
N PRO A 7 10.97 6.38 -5.34
CA PRO A 7 10.84 4.93 -5.28
C PRO A 7 10.06 4.57 -4.01
N SER A 8 9.05 3.73 -4.14
CA SER A 8 8.13 3.39 -3.06
C SER A 8 7.89 1.90 -3.01
N VAL A 9 7.64 1.41 -1.81
CA VAL A 9 7.26 0.03 -1.56
C VAL A 9 5.86 -0.02 -0.98
N ARG A 10 5.12 -1.06 -1.32
CA ARG A 10 3.81 -1.38 -0.78
C ARG A 10 3.80 -2.83 -0.32
N VAL A 11 3.07 -3.12 0.73
CA VAL A 11 2.98 -4.47 1.28
C VAL A 11 1.56 -4.98 1.11
N VAL A 12 1.42 -6.10 0.39
CA VAL A 12 0.16 -6.84 0.34
C VAL A 12 0.22 -7.84 1.48
N LEU A 13 -0.29 -7.44 2.63
CA LEU A 13 -0.27 -8.22 3.86
C LEU A 13 -1.55 -9.01 3.99
N LEU A 14 -1.41 -10.34 4.01
CA LEU A 14 -2.52 -11.27 4.18
C LEU A 14 -2.49 -11.87 5.60
N ASP A 15 -3.66 -11.95 6.21
CA ASP A 15 -3.85 -12.61 7.50
C ASP A 15 -4.24 -14.10 7.31
N PRO A 16 -4.42 -14.87 8.41
CA PRO A 16 -4.80 -16.28 8.31
C PRO A 16 -6.17 -16.54 7.66
N ALA A 17 -7.03 -15.52 7.57
CA ALA A 17 -8.33 -15.59 6.90
C ALA A 17 -8.30 -15.06 5.46
N ASP A 18 -7.11 -14.89 4.88
CA ASP A 18 -6.89 -14.37 3.52
C ASP A 18 -7.46 -12.96 3.31
N ARG A 19 -7.48 -12.16 4.38
CA ARG A 19 -7.86 -10.75 4.31
C ARG A 19 -6.63 -9.89 4.10
N VAL A 20 -6.77 -8.81 3.36
CA VAL A 20 -5.70 -7.84 3.09
C VAL A 20 -5.87 -6.61 3.98
N LEU A 21 -4.76 -6.12 4.53
CA LEU A 21 -4.76 -4.92 5.37
C LEU A 21 -4.67 -3.67 4.50
N LEU A 22 -5.60 -2.74 4.71
CA LEU A 22 -5.60 -1.43 4.08
C LEU A 22 -5.75 -0.33 5.14
N PHE A 23 -5.17 0.83 4.83
CA PHE A 23 -5.33 2.06 5.59
C PHE A 23 -6.16 3.06 4.80
N ARG A 24 -7.07 3.75 5.48
CA ARG A 24 -7.82 4.86 4.92
C ARG A 24 -6.99 6.13 5.04
N THR A 25 -6.83 6.83 3.93
CA THR A 25 -6.02 8.04 3.87
C THR A 25 -6.76 9.16 3.15
N TRP A 26 -6.24 10.37 3.27
CA TRP A 26 -6.72 11.56 2.58
C TRP A 26 -5.55 12.49 2.30
N ASP A 27 -5.74 13.42 1.37
CA ASP A 27 -4.74 14.43 1.07
C ASP A 27 -4.95 15.63 1.99
N PRO A 28 -4.00 15.94 2.90
CA PRO A 28 -4.12 17.11 3.77
C PRO A 28 -4.09 18.44 3.01
N GLY A 29 -3.53 18.47 1.80
CA GLY A 29 -3.52 19.63 0.91
C GLY A 29 -4.78 19.79 0.06
N ASP A 30 -5.62 18.78 0.00
CA ASP A 30 -6.88 18.79 -0.75
C ASP A 30 -7.95 17.96 -0.06
N ARG A 31 -8.58 18.52 0.92
CA ARG A 31 -9.66 17.85 1.66
C ARG A 31 -10.87 17.52 0.79
N GLY A 32 -11.07 18.26 -0.29
CA GLY A 32 -12.16 18.03 -1.24
C GLY A 32 -11.99 16.78 -2.10
N ALA A 33 -10.78 16.25 -2.18
CA ALA A 33 -10.51 15.01 -2.92
C ALA A 33 -11.08 13.75 -2.26
N GLY A 34 -11.56 13.86 -1.00
CA GLY A 34 -12.15 12.73 -0.27
C GLY A 34 -11.11 11.81 0.37
N THR A 35 -11.48 10.55 0.53
CA THR A 35 -10.66 9.51 1.15
C THR A 35 -10.50 8.32 0.22
N TRP A 36 -9.45 7.54 0.44
CA TRP A 36 -9.22 6.28 -0.27
C TRP A 36 -8.45 5.30 0.61
N TRP A 37 -8.50 4.03 0.23
CA TRP A 37 -7.80 2.96 0.93
C TRP A 37 -6.54 2.56 0.17
N ILE A 38 -5.46 2.36 0.91
CA ILE A 38 -4.15 1.97 0.37
C ILE A 38 -3.53 0.86 1.20
N THR A 39 -2.64 0.10 0.57
CA THR A 39 -1.78 -0.86 1.27
C THR A 39 -0.73 -0.15 2.12
N PRO A 40 -0.23 -0.77 3.19
CA PRO A 40 0.91 -0.24 3.94
C PRO A 40 2.12 -0.03 3.03
N GLY A 41 2.93 0.96 3.34
CA GLY A 41 4.15 1.24 2.61
C GLY A 41 4.56 2.70 2.63
N GLY A 42 5.59 3.01 1.89
CA GLY A 42 6.14 4.35 1.79
C GLY A 42 7.41 4.41 0.95
N GLY A 43 8.11 5.52 1.04
CA GLY A 43 9.37 5.74 0.33
C GLY A 43 10.54 5.01 0.96
N LEU A 44 11.60 4.85 0.18
CA LEU A 44 12.86 4.30 0.65
C LEU A 44 13.69 5.38 1.33
N ASP A 45 14.41 4.99 2.38
CA ASP A 45 15.49 5.79 2.94
C ASP A 45 16.75 5.65 2.07
N ASP A 46 17.69 6.60 2.20
CA ASP A 46 18.92 6.58 1.44
C ASP A 46 19.70 5.29 1.67
N GLY A 47 20.07 4.61 0.59
CA GLY A 47 20.81 3.37 0.62
C GLY A 47 20.03 2.13 1.05
N GLU A 48 18.73 2.27 1.30
CA GLU A 48 17.87 1.17 1.71
C GLU A 48 17.44 0.33 0.50
N THR A 49 17.44 -0.99 0.67
CA THR A 49 16.84 -1.88 -0.34
C THR A 49 15.31 -1.82 -0.25
N ARG A 50 14.64 -2.19 -1.32
CA ARG A 50 13.16 -2.24 -1.33
C ARG A 50 12.62 -3.22 -0.29
N GLU A 51 13.23 -4.38 -0.14
CA GLU A 51 12.80 -5.35 0.87
C GLU A 51 12.96 -4.80 2.30
N ALA A 52 14.09 -4.17 2.60
CA ALA A 52 14.31 -3.54 3.90
C ALA A 52 13.28 -2.43 4.17
N ALA A 53 12.99 -1.61 3.17
CA ALA A 53 11.97 -0.57 3.27
C ALA A 53 10.58 -1.16 3.53
N ALA A 54 10.21 -2.24 2.84
CA ALA A 54 8.92 -2.89 3.02
C ALA A 54 8.76 -3.44 4.45
N ARG A 55 9.80 -4.06 4.99
CA ARG A 55 9.82 -4.56 6.37
C ARG A 55 9.73 -3.42 7.39
N ARG A 56 10.50 -2.38 7.19
CA ARG A 56 10.52 -1.19 8.07
C ARG A 56 9.16 -0.49 8.08
N GLU A 57 8.62 -0.21 6.91
CA GLU A 57 7.32 0.47 6.79
C GLU A 57 6.20 -0.35 7.43
N LEU A 58 6.19 -1.66 7.21
CA LEU A 58 5.17 -2.51 7.83
C LEU A 58 5.27 -2.47 9.37
N ALA A 59 6.48 -2.58 9.91
CA ALA A 59 6.69 -2.54 11.36
C ALA A 59 6.29 -1.18 11.96
N GLU A 60 6.67 -0.08 11.30
CA GLU A 60 6.34 1.28 11.75
C GLU A 60 4.83 1.54 11.71
N GLU A 61 4.15 1.14 10.64
CA GLU A 61 2.74 1.44 10.47
C GLU A 61 1.80 0.50 11.20
N THR A 62 2.21 -0.73 11.46
CA THR A 62 1.32 -1.77 12.00
C THR A 62 1.79 -2.40 13.30
N GLY A 63 3.05 -2.25 13.66
CA GLY A 63 3.66 -2.99 14.77
C GLY A 63 3.86 -4.47 14.49
N ILE A 64 3.52 -4.97 13.30
CA ILE A 64 3.63 -6.38 12.94
C ILE A 64 5.08 -6.71 12.55
N THR A 65 5.68 -7.64 13.27
CA THR A 65 7.07 -8.07 13.07
C THR A 65 7.22 -9.56 12.75
N ASP A 66 6.12 -10.32 12.80
CA ASP A 66 6.10 -11.76 12.51
C ASP A 66 5.79 -12.07 11.03
N ALA A 67 5.68 -11.05 10.18
CA ALA A 67 5.32 -11.24 8.79
C ALA A 67 6.41 -11.99 8.02
N GLU A 68 6.00 -13.02 7.29
CA GLU A 68 6.85 -13.73 6.35
C GLU A 68 6.73 -13.06 5.00
N PHE A 69 7.83 -12.46 4.52
CA PHE A 69 7.88 -11.79 3.23
C PHE A 69 8.15 -12.77 2.10
N GLY A 70 7.32 -12.69 1.08
CA GLY A 70 7.48 -13.38 -0.18
C GLY A 70 8.11 -12.46 -1.24
N PRO A 71 7.92 -12.78 -2.52
CA PRO A 71 8.50 -12.01 -3.62
C PRO A 71 7.79 -10.67 -3.85
N VAL A 72 8.40 -9.82 -4.67
CA VAL A 72 7.71 -8.72 -5.34
C VAL A 72 6.71 -9.32 -6.32
N ILE A 73 5.44 -8.96 -6.19
CA ILE A 73 4.35 -9.52 -6.99
C ILE A 73 3.84 -8.58 -8.07
N TRP A 74 3.85 -7.29 -7.81
CA TRP A 74 3.36 -6.28 -8.77
C TRP A 74 4.27 -5.07 -8.79
N THR A 75 4.26 -4.37 -9.93
CA THR A 75 4.93 -3.07 -10.11
C THR A 75 3.96 -2.09 -10.75
N ARG A 76 4.07 -0.82 -10.41
CA ARG A 76 3.22 0.25 -10.91
C ARG A 76 3.96 1.58 -10.93
N HIS A 77 3.61 2.43 -11.89
CA HIS A 77 4.02 3.83 -11.87
C HIS A 77 2.82 4.72 -11.53
N CYS A 78 3.04 5.69 -10.65
CA CYS A 78 2.01 6.64 -10.25
C CYS A 78 2.50 8.08 -10.39
N TRP A 79 1.68 8.91 -11.01
CA TRP A 79 1.84 10.36 -11.00
C TRP A 79 0.68 10.94 -10.19
N PHE A 80 1.01 11.65 -9.12
CA PHE A 80 0.00 12.20 -8.24
C PHE A 80 0.45 13.50 -7.60
N THR A 81 -0.53 14.29 -7.14
CA THR A 81 -0.31 15.46 -6.29
C THR A 81 -0.76 15.10 -4.89
N PHE A 82 0.06 15.42 -3.91
CA PHE A 82 -0.23 15.17 -2.51
C PHE A 82 0.37 16.30 -1.68
N ASP A 83 -0.44 16.89 -0.80
CA ASP A 83 -0.04 18.01 0.05
C ASP A 83 0.62 19.16 -0.77
N GLY A 84 0.01 19.48 -1.91
CA GLY A 84 0.48 20.54 -2.82
C GLY A 84 1.74 20.24 -3.62
N ARG A 85 2.29 19.03 -3.50
CA ARG A 85 3.49 18.62 -4.24
C ARG A 85 3.19 17.55 -5.27
N ARG A 86 3.91 17.60 -6.39
CA ARG A 86 3.76 16.64 -7.48
C ARG A 86 4.80 15.54 -7.36
N TYR A 87 4.33 14.30 -7.43
CA TYR A 87 5.16 13.11 -7.27
C TYR A 87 5.11 12.21 -8.49
N PHE A 88 6.22 11.52 -8.70
CA PHE A 88 6.29 10.29 -9.50
C PHE A 88 6.79 9.18 -8.59
N ALA A 89 5.98 8.13 -8.42
CA ALA A 89 6.35 6.97 -7.63
C ALA A 89 6.51 5.75 -8.53
N ASP A 90 7.67 5.11 -8.41
CA ASP A 90 7.95 3.79 -8.94
C ASP A 90 7.68 2.80 -7.80
N GLU A 91 6.53 2.15 -7.83
CA GLU A 91 6.05 1.30 -6.76
C GLU A 91 6.31 -0.18 -7.02
N THR A 92 6.80 -0.87 -5.99
CA THR A 92 6.82 -2.34 -5.94
C THR A 92 5.91 -2.83 -4.83
N TYR A 93 5.14 -3.87 -5.11
CA TYR A 93 4.25 -4.54 -4.15
C TYR A 93 4.88 -5.83 -3.69
N HIS A 94 5.05 -5.96 -2.37
CA HIS A 94 5.68 -7.10 -1.72
C HIS A 94 4.61 -7.93 -1.01
N LEU A 95 4.55 -9.21 -1.34
CA LEU A 95 3.65 -10.14 -0.64
C LEU A 95 4.20 -10.42 0.75
N ALA A 96 3.33 -10.41 1.75
CA ALA A 96 3.67 -10.84 3.10
C ALA A 96 2.47 -11.52 3.75
N ARG A 97 2.74 -12.46 4.64
CA ARG A 97 1.73 -13.14 5.45
C ARG A 97 2.04 -13.01 6.91
N THR A 98 1.02 -12.78 7.71
CA THR A 98 1.15 -12.66 9.17
C THR A 98 0.12 -13.53 9.87
N ARG A 99 0.44 -13.93 11.09
CA ARG A 99 -0.53 -14.52 12.04
C ARG A 99 -1.12 -13.48 12.96
N THR A 100 -0.51 -12.30 13.05
CA THR A 100 -0.91 -11.20 13.90
C THR A 100 -1.92 -10.32 13.18
N THR A 101 -3.13 -10.21 13.73
CA THR A 101 -4.18 -9.34 13.16
C THR A 101 -4.33 -8.02 13.91
N ARG A 102 -3.70 -7.90 15.08
CA ARG A 102 -3.71 -6.67 15.86
C ARG A 102 -2.76 -5.66 15.23
N VAL A 103 -3.28 -4.49 14.90
CA VAL A 103 -2.52 -3.39 14.33
C VAL A 103 -2.27 -2.33 15.39
N ASP A 104 -0.99 -1.98 15.57
CA ASP A 104 -0.55 -0.93 16.48
C ASP A 104 0.04 0.22 15.65
N THR A 105 -0.65 1.35 15.62
CA THR A 105 -0.26 2.54 14.87
C THR A 105 0.59 3.52 15.66
N SER A 106 1.05 3.15 16.85
CA SER A 106 1.87 4.04 17.68
C SER A 106 3.19 4.45 17.04
N GLY A 107 3.68 3.69 16.06
CA GLY A 107 4.87 4.00 15.27
C GLY A 107 4.65 4.96 14.11
N PHE A 108 3.44 5.47 13.90
CA PHE A 108 3.17 6.46 12.87
C PHE A 108 4.01 7.72 13.10
N THR A 109 4.55 8.29 12.02
CA THR A 109 5.13 9.62 12.04
C THR A 109 4.04 10.65 12.31
N GLU A 110 4.41 11.86 12.72
CA GLU A 110 3.44 12.96 12.88
C GLU A 110 2.66 13.24 11.60
N TYR A 111 3.33 13.15 10.46
CA TYR A 111 2.71 13.35 9.15
C TYR A 111 1.69 12.27 8.83
N GLU A 112 2.02 11.01 9.08
CA GLU A 112 1.10 9.89 8.88
C GLU A 112 -0.14 10.00 9.77
N ARG A 113 0.00 10.48 11.01
CA ARG A 113 -1.13 10.74 11.90
C ARG A 113 -2.08 11.81 11.37
N VAL A 114 -1.57 12.73 10.57
CA VAL A 114 -2.39 13.79 9.96
C VAL A 114 -3.20 13.30 8.78
N CYS A 115 -2.67 12.35 8.00
CA CYS A 115 -3.27 11.94 6.74
C CYS A 115 -3.67 10.47 6.68
N MET A 116 -3.46 9.69 7.74
CA MET A 116 -3.89 8.30 7.82
C MET A 116 -4.82 8.10 9.01
N GLY A 117 -5.94 7.47 8.75
CA GLY A 117 -6.98 7.23 9.74
C GLY A 117 -7.14 5.76 10.07
N GLN A 118 -8.30 5.21 9.73
CA GLN A 118 -8.68 3.84 10.03
C GLN A 118 -7.82 2.83 9.30
N HIS A 119 -7.64 1.67 9.91
CA HIS A 119 -7.19 0.46 9.23
C HIS A 119 -8.32 -0.57 9.23
N ARG A 120 -8.30 -1.45 8.24
CA ARG A 120 -9.27 -2.53 8.13
C ARG A 120 -8.67 -3.70 7.37
N TRP A 121 -8.99 -4.90 7.83
CA TRP A 121 -8.74 -6.13 7.10
C TRP A 121 -9.92 -6.39 6.15
N TRP A 122 -9.62 -6.55 4.87
CA TRP A 122 -10.62 -6.68 3.81
C TRP A 122 -10.58 -8.07 3.19
N THR A 123 -11.73 -8.72 3.07
CA THR A 123 -11.86 -9.89 2.22
C THR A 123 -11.97 -9.45 0.76
N VAL A 124 -11.68 -10.38 -0.18
CA VAL A 124 -11.90 -10.13 -1.62
C VAL A 124 -13.36 -9.74 -1.88
N GLU A 125 -14.29 -10.41 -1.22
CA GLU A 125 -15.72 -10.15 -1.37
C GLU A 125 -16.08 -8.72 -0.96
N GLU A 126 -15.56 -8.26 0.16
CA GLU A 126 -15.76 -6.89 0.63
C GLU A 126 -15.14 -5.86 -0.32
N LEU A 127 -13.97 -6.15 -0.87
CA LEU A 127 -13.32 -5.31 -1.89
C LEU A 127 -14.16 -5.21 -3.17
N ARG A 128 -14.83 -6.29 -3.57
CA ARG A 128 -15.69 -6.29 -4.75
C ARG A 128 -16.98 -5.50 -4.56
N ARG A 129 -17.49 -5.42 -3.33
CA ARG A 129 -18.77 -4.78 -3.01
C ARG A 129 -18.66 -3.32 -2.66
N THR A 130 -17.47 -2.85 -2.25
CA THR A 130 -17.30 -1.47 -1.81
C THR A 130 -17.42 -0.49 -2.98
N ASP A 131 -18.04 0.65 -2.75
CA ASP A 131 -18.04 1.81 -3.63
C ASP A 131 -16.95 2.82 -3.27
N GLU A 132 -16.21 2.55 -2.18
CA GLU A 132 -15.07 3.37 -1.78
C GLU A 132 -13.89 3.18 -2.72
N THR A 133 -13.07 4.22 -2.86
CA THR A 133 -11.87 4.16 -3.69
C THR A 133 -10.78 3.34 -3.01
N VAL A 134 -10.23 2.37 -3.73
CA VAL A 134 -9.15 1.50 -3.27
C VAL A 134 -8.03 1.49 -4.30
N PHE A 135 -6.80 1.63 -3.85
CA PHE A 135 -5.61 1.51 -4.70
C PHE A 135 -4.74 0.32 -4.28
N PRO A 136 -4.12 -0.39 -5.24
CA PRO A 136 -4.20 -0.17 -6.68
C PRO A 136 -5.59 -0.51 -7.24
N GLU A 137 -5.93 0.08 -8.38
CA GLU A 137 -7.19 -0.22 -9.06
C GLU A 137 -7.27 -1.72 -9.38
N GLY A 138 -8.43 -2.31 -9.17
CA GLY A 138 -8.64 -3.74 -9.40
C GLY A 138 -8.04 -4.64 -8.32
N LEU A 139 -7.77 -4.12 -7.13
CA LEU A 139 -7.16 -4.89 -6.04
C LEU A 139 -7.91 -6.18 -5.72
N ALA A 140 -9.25 -6.17 -5.77
CA ALA A 140 -10.06 -7.36 -5.50
C ALA A 140 -9.69 -8.53 -6.41
N ASP A 141 -9.61 -8.29 -7.71
CA ASP A 141 -9.26 -9.33 -8.70
C ASP A 141 -7.79 -9.73 -8.59
N LEU A 142 -6.90 -8.78 -8.31
CA LEU A 142 -5.49 -9.06 -8.10
C LEU A 142 -5.25 -9.96 -6.89
N VAL A 143 -5.92 -9.69 -5.78
CA VAL A 143 -5.82 -10.54 -4.57
C VAL A 143 -6.47 -11.88 -4.81
N ALA A 144 -7.62 -11.94 -5.49
CA ALA A 144 -8.28 -13.20 -5.83
C ALA A 144 -7.37 -14.10 -6.67
N GLU A 145 -6.69 -13.54 -7.67
CA GLU A 145 -5.72 -14.26 -8.50
C GLU A 145 -4.54 -14.76 -7.66
N LEU A 146 -4.02 -13.91 -6.78
CA LEU A 146 -2.93 -14.25 -5.88
C LEU A 146 -3.29 -15.43 -4.95
N LEU A 147 -4.50 -15.42 -4.40
CA LEU A 147 -4.98 -16.49 -3.52
C LEU A 147 -5.22 -17.79 -4.27
N ARG A 148 -5.67 -17.72 -5.52
CA ARG A 148 -5.95 -18.91 -6.36
C ARG A 148 -4.67 -19.54 -6.91
N ASP A 149 -3.76 -18.73 -7.44
CA ASP A 149 -2.62 -19.19 -8.24
C ASP A 149 -1.27 -19.04 -7.52
N GLY A 150 -1.25 -18.37 -6.36
CA GLY A 150 0.00 -18.01 -5.69
C GLY A 150 0.70 -16.82 -6.36
N PRO A 151 1.89 -16.46 -5.88
CA PRO A 151 2.63 -15.34 -6.46
C PRO A 151 3.02 -15.63 -7.90
N PRO A 152 2.98 -14.60 -8.78
CA PRO A 152 3.40 -14.75 -10.17
C PRO A 152 4.91 -15.05 -10.25
N ALA A 153 5.34 -15.76 -11.31
CA ALA A 153 6.75 -16.08 -11.54
C ALA A 153 7.61 -14.83 -11.73
N ARG A 154 7.01 -13.76 -12.25
CA ARG A 154 7.63 -12.43 -12.41
C ARG A 154 6.66 -11.37 -11.93
N PRO A 155 7.14 -10.21 -11.41
CA PRO A 155 6.26 -9.13 -11.02
C PRO A 155 5.35 -8.71 -12.18
N ARG A 156 4.05 -8.63 -11.89
CA ARG A 156 3.07 -8.18 -12.89
C ARG A 156 3.05 -6.66 -12.96
N TRP A 157 3.18 -6.14 -14.18
CA TRP A 157 3.04 -4.72 -14.42
C TRP A 157 1.57 -4.31 -14.39
N LEU A 158 1.24 -3.40 -13.48
CA LEU A 158 -0.14 -2.91 -13.30
C LEU A 158 -0.44 -1.67 -14.13
N GLY A 159 0.55 -1.12 -14.81
CA GLY A 159 0.37 0.06 -15.63
C GLY A 159 0.69 1.36 -14.91
N GLU A 160 0.18 2.43 -15.48
CA GLU A 160 0.38 3.78 -15.00
C GLU A 160 -0.91 4.35 -14.43
N SER A 161 -0.82 5.03 -13.29
CA SER A 161 -1.93 5.75 -12.69
C SER A 161 -1.59 7.24 -12.64
N ARG A 162 -2.52 8.09 -13.06
CA ARG A 162 -2.36 9.54 -13.05
C ARG A 162 -3.54 10.19 -12.34
N SER A 163 -3.26 10.83 -11.22
CA SER A 163 -4.24 11.60 -10.45
C SER A 163 -3.78 13.04 -10.22
N ASP A 164 -2.85 13.51 -11.01
CA ASP A 164 -2.22 14.83 -10.88
C ASP A 164 -2.84 15.88 -11.83
N ARG A 165 -4.11 15.76 -12.09
CA ARG A 165 -4.86 16.69 -12.95
C ARG A 165 -5.22 17.99 -12.25
#